data_c2d22f61762ad5e0a7bf5740bbb797ed
#
_entry.id   c2d22f61762ad5e0a7bf5740bbb797ed
#
_cell.length_a   1.000
_cell.length_b   1.000
_cell.length_c   1.000
_cell.angle_alpha   90.00
_cell.angle_beta   90.00
_cell.angle_gamma   90.00
#
_symmetry.space_group_name_H-M   'P 1'
#
loop_
_entity.id
_entity.type
_entity.pdbx_description
1 polymer ?
#
loop_
_entity_poly.entity_id
_entity_poly.type
_entity_poly.pdbx_seq_one_letter_code
_entity_poly.pdbx_strand_id
1 'polypeptide(L)'
;MPYAPYNSVCRELGCKNPRSKLNSFCLDHGGLQHASEGRDSAYSNPAWRTIRRAQLSKQPLCQSCLTKGIVNSAKHIDHVFPWKQIGEHAFLHNIFQSLCHECHSYKTAQERKGVFIHYIGDEEKIFSIADYGYTMTQWQSGQIV
;
A
#
# COMPACT_ATOMS: atom_id res chain seq x y z
N MET A 1 -33.84 3.18 -3.71
CA MET A 1 -33.19 3.39 -5.00
C MET A 1 -31.75 3.84 -4.75
N PRO A 2 -30.78 3.12 -5.28
CA PRO A 2 -29.44 3.67 -5.25
C PRO A 2 -29.45 4.98 -6.03
N TYR A 3 -28.95 6.00 -5.41
CA TYR A 3 -28.86 7.32 -5.98
C TYR A 3 -27.89 7.26 -7.18
N ALA A 4 -28.42 7.46 -8.37
CA ALA A 4 -27.57 7.58 -9.54
C ALA A 4 -26.77 8.89 -9.40
N PRO A 5 -25.43 8.82 -9.43
CA PRO A 5 -24.66 10.05 -9.34
C PRO A 5 -25.02 10.96 -10.51
N TYR A 6 -25.23 12.21 -10.21
CA TYR A 6 -25.57 13.25 -11.19
C TYR A 6 -24.56 13.38 -12.31
N ASN A 7 -23.36 12.88 -12.08
CA ASN A 7 -22.25 13.16 -12.97
C ASN A 7 -21.94 11.95 -13.83
N SER A 8 -22.12 12.09 -15.12
CA SER A 8 -21.73 11.07 -16.09
C SER A 8 -20.24 11.14 -16.48
N VAL A 9 -19.52 12.13 -15.95
CA VAL A 9 -18.13 12.43 -16.28
C VAL A 9 -17.24 12.15 -15.07
N CYS A 10 -15.98 11.77 -15.34
CA CYS A 10 -14.98 11.57 -14.31
C CYS A 10 -14.83 12.78 -13.39
N ARG A 11 -14.68 12.51 -12.10
CA ARG A 11 -14.60 13.53 -11.06
C ARG A 11 -13.23 14.19 -10.94
N GLU A 12 -12.23 13.65 -11.62
CA GLU A 12 -10.90 14.24 -11.65
C GLU A 12 -10.93 15.60 -12.31
N LEU A 13 -10.27 16.58 -11.71
CA LEU A 13 -10.28 17.96 -12.19
C LEU A 13 -9.75 18.03 -13.62
N GLY A 14 -10.54 18.60 -14.53
CA GLY A 14 -10.19 18.75 -15.93
C GLY A 14 -10.40 17.50 -16.79
N CYS A 15 -10.80 16.37 -16.22
CA CYS A 15 -11.07 15.17 -16.98
C CYS A 15 -12.49 15.20 -17.58
N LYS A 16 -12.57 14.90 -18.88
CA LYS A 16 -13.86 14.85 -19.62
C LYS A 16 -14.28 13.43 -19.98
N ASN A 17 -13.52 12.42 -19.57
CA ASN A 17 -13.85 11.03 -19.84
C ASN A 17 -15.12 10.61 -19.10
N PRO A 18 -15.91 9.67 -19.65
CA PRO A 18 -17.05 9.13 -18.93
C PRO A 18 -16.59 8.39 -17.67
N ARG A 19 -17.37 8.52 -16.62
CA ARG A 19 -17.10 7.79 -15.38
C ARG A 19 -17.31 6.29 -15.56
N SER A 20 -16.67 5.50 -14.70
CA SER A 20 -16.91 4.06 -14.61
C SER A 20 -18.26 3.76 -13.96
N LYS A 21 -18.70 2.51 -14.00
CA LYS A 21 -20.01 2.08 -13.50
C LYS A 21 -20.15 2.18 -11.99
N LEU A 22 -19.09 1.89 -11.25
CA LEU A 22 -19.15 1.70 -9.80
C LEU A 22 -18.67 2.89 -8.97
N ASN A 23 -17.96 3.82 -9.59
CA ASN A 23 -17.54 5.04 -8.90
C ASN A 23 -17.54 6.24 -9.83
N SER A 24 -17.16 7.40 -9.31
CA SER A 24 -17.22 8.67 -10.03
C SER A 24 -15.99 8.97 -10.88
N PHE A 25 -15.11 8.01 -11.06
CA PHE A 25 -13.86 8.18 -11.81
C PHE A 25 -13.86 7.34 -13.08
N CYS A 26 -13.16 7.81 -14.12
CA CYS A 26 -12.92 7.02 -15.32
C CYS A 26 -11.86 5.94 -15.05
N LEU A 27 -11.69 4.99 -15.97
CA LEU A 27 -10.74 3.89 -15.79
C LEU A 27 -9.30 4.35 -15.62
N ASP A 28 -8.94 5.49 -16.22
CA ASP A 28 -7.60 6.07 -16.09
C ASP A 28 -7.34 6.69 -14.71
N HIS A 29 -8.40 7.07 -14.00
CA HIS A 29 -8.33 7.73 -12.70
C HIS A 29 -8.88 6.87 -11.57
N GLY A 30 -8.78 5.56 -11.68
CA GLY A 30 -9.20 4.63 -10.64
C GLY A 30 -10.66 4.21 -10.70
N GLY A 31 -11.27 4.30 -11.88
CA GLY A 31 -12.63 3.81 -12.10
C GLY A 31 -12.76 2.30 -11.99
N LEU A 32 -13.93 1.84 -11.54
CA LEU A 32 -14.25 0.44 -11.34
C LEU A 32 -15.50 0.06 -12.18
N GLN A 33 -15.37 -0.98 -13.00
CA GLN A 33 -16.46 -1.50 -13.81
C GLN A 33 -17.16 -2.69 -13.14
N HIS A 34 -16.44 -3.46 -12.35
CA HIS A 34 -16.95 -4.61 -11.64
C HIS A 34 -16.55 -4.54 -10.17
N ALA A 35 -17.34 -5.13 -9.29
CA ALA A 35 -17.11 -5.07 -7.85
C ALA A 35 -15.78 -5.70 -7.41
N SER A 36 -15.22 -6.61 -8.20
CA SER A 36 -13.94 -7.26 -7.95
C SER A 36 -12.74 -6.49 -8.48
N GLU A 37 -12.95 -5.52 -9.37
CA GLU A 37 -11.87 -4.68 -9.87
C GLU A 37 -11.33 -3.81 -8.74
N GLY A 38 -10.03 -3.62 -8.69
CA GLY A 38 -9.38 -2.88 -7.63
C GLY A 38 -9.11 -3.69 -6.38
N ARG A 39 -9.58 -4.93 -6.32
CA ARG A 39 -9.22 -5.89 -5.27
C ARG A 39 -8.38 -7.00 -5.88
N ASP A 40 -7.16 -7.10 -5.44
CA ASP A 40 -6.33 -8.25 -5.79
C ASP A 40 -6.77 -9.45 -4.94
N SER A 41 -6.97 -10.62 -5.57
CA SER A 41 -7.37 -11.85 -4.87
C SER A 41 -6.36 -12.28 -3.81
N ALA A 42 -5.10 -11.89 -3.93
CA ALA A 42 -4.07 -12.17 -2.93
C ALA A 42 -4.46 -11.65 -1.54
N TYR A 43 -5.15 -10.51 -1.45
CA TYR A 43 -5.59 -9.93 -0.19
C TYR A 43 -6.73 -10.70 0.49
N SER A 44 -7.33 -11.68 -0.20
CA SER A 44 -8.31 -12.61 0.39
C SER A 44 -7.65 -13.82 1.05
N ASN A 45 -6.33 -13.97 0.93
CA ASN A 45 -5.59 -15.08 1.51
C ASN A 45 -5.67 -15.05 3.04
N PRO A 46 -6.04 -16.17 3.71
CA PRO A 46 -6.06 -16.22 5.19
C PRO A 46 -4.71 -15.90 5.84
N ALA A 47 -3.60 -16.29 5.21
CA ALA A 47 -2.26 -15.95 5.70
C ALA A 47 -2.03 -14.42 5.72
N TRP A 48 -2.53 -13.70 4.73
CA TRP A 48 -2.48 -12.23 4.72
C TRP A 48 -3.27 -11.63 5.87
N ARG A 49 -4.46 -12.14 6.13
CA ARG A 49 -5.29 -11.66 7.25
C ARG A 49 -4.57 -11.83 8.60
N THR A 50 -3.88 -12.95 8.76
CA THR A 50 -3.08 -13.22 9.97
C THR A 50 -1.92 -12.24 10.10
N ILE A 51 -1.18 -12.02 9.01
CA ILE A 51 -0.07 -11.06 8.97
C ILE A 51 -0.57 -9.65 9.29
N ARG A 52 -1.65 -9.23 8.65
CA ARG A 52 -2.23 -7.91 8.84
C ARG A 52 -2.64 -7.69 10.30
N ARG A 53 -3.33 -8.65 10.87
CA ARG A 53 -3.77 -8.58 12.28
C ARG A 53 -2.58 -8.51 13.23
N ALA A 54 -1.59 -9.36 13.02
CA ALA A 54 -0.38 -9.41 13.84
C ALA A 54 0.40 -8.09 13.76
N GLN A 55 0.55 -7.54 12.56
CA GLN A 55 1.27 -6.28 12.35
C GLN A 55 0.55 -5.10 13.01
N LEU A 56 -0.77 -4.98 12.85
CA LEU A 56 -1.55 -3.91 13.47
C LEU A 56 -1.59 -4.04 15.00
N SER A 57 -1.57 -5.26 15.52
CA SER A 57 -1.51 -5.52 16.95
C SER A 57 -0.14 -5.12 17.52
N LYS A 58 0.93 -5.44 16.81
CA LYS A 58 2.31 -5.12 17.19
C LYS A 58 2.61 -3.62 17.04
N GLN A 59 2.11 -3.00 15.96
CA GLN A 59 2.35 -1.59 15.65
C GLN A 59 1.05 -0.95 15.15
N PRO A 60 0.23 -0.41 16.06
CA PRO A 60 -1.04 0.23 15.70
C PRO A 60 -0.89 1.66 15.17
N LEU A 61 0.30 2.26 15.29
CA LEU A 61 0.56 3.63 14.87
C LEU A 61 1.29 3.66 13.54
N CYS A 62 1.06 4.72 12.76
CA CYS A 62 1.76 4.95 11.50
C CYS A 62 3.26 5.15 11.75
N GLN A 63 4.08 4.26 11.19
CA GLN A 63 5.52 4.31 11.37
C GLN A 63 6.16 5.53 10.70
N SER A 64 5.61 5.96 9.56
CA SER A 64 6.07 7.18 8.89
C SER A 64 5.79 8.42 9.73
N CYS A 65 4.59 8.54 10.28
CA CYS A 65 4.25 9.66 11.16
C CYS A 65 5.16 9.69 12.40
N LEU A 66 5.46 8.52 12.97
CA LEU A 66 6.35 8.41 14.12
C LEU A 66 7.76 8.94 13.83
N THR A 67 8.27 8.76 12.62
CA THR A 67 9.58 9.33 12.23
C THR A 67 9.60 10.85 12.32
N LYS A 68 8.43 11.47 12.25
CA LYS A 68 8.25 12.93 12.33
C LYS A 68 7.78 13.40 13.71
N GLY A 69 7.71 12.48 14.68
CA GLY A 69 7.20 12.78 16.01
C GLY A 69 5.69 12.95 16.07
N ILE A 70 4.95 12.46 15.09
CA ILE A 70 3.50 12.55 15.03
C ILE A 70 2.88 11.21 15.41
N VAL A 71 1.92 11.22 16.34
CA VAL A 71 1.15 10.04 16.74
C VAL A 71 -0.12 10.00 15.89
N ASN A 72 -0.24 9.00 15.03
CA ASN A 72 -1.39 8.81 14.15
C ASN A 72 -1.65 7.31 13.97
N SER A 73 -2.92 6.92 13.97
CA SER A 73 -3.31 5.52 13.79
C SER A 73 -2.94 5.01 12.40
N ALA A 74 -2.45 3.78 12.34
CA ALA A 74 -2.24 3.09 11.08
C ALA A 74 -3.56 2.55 10.54
N LYS A 75 -3.71 2.58 9.22
CA LYS A 75 -4.89 2.07 8.50
C LYS A 75 -4.52 0.95 7.53
N HIS A 76 -3.26 0.92 7.09
CA HIS A 76 -2.77 0.01 6.07
C HIS A 76 -1.53 -0.73 6.56
N ILE A 77 -1.43 -1.98 6.14
CA ILE A 77 -0.18 -2.74 6.23
C ILE A 77 0.47 -2.72 4.86
N ASP A 78 1.65 -2.14 4.81
CA ASP A 78 2.40 -1.93 3.60
C ASP A 78 3.49 -2.98 3.44
N HIS A 79 3.68 -3.46 2.21
CA HIS A 79 4.85 -4.24 1.82
C HIS A 79 5.98 -3.25 1.54
N VAL A 80 7.06 -3.31 2.31
CA VAL A 80 8.21 -2.42 2.08
C VAL A 80 8.71 -2.58 0.64
N PHE A 81 8.83 -3.82 0.17
CA PHE A 81 9.13 -4.13 -1.22
C PHE A 81 7.83 -4.42 -1.98
N PRO A 82 7.46 -3.61 -2.98
CA PRO A 82 6.21 -3.81 -3.71
C PRO A 82 6.17 -5.19 -4.38
N TRP A 83 5.32 -6.06 -3.90
CA TRP A 83 5.30 -7.45 -4.34
C TRP A 83 4.97 -7.60 -5.83
N LYS A 84 4.22 -6.67 -6.40
CA LYS A 84 3.91 -6.69 -7.85
C LYS A 84 5.14 -6.42 -8.72
N GLN A 85 6.14 -5.72 -8.19
CA GLN A 85 7.41 -5.47 -8.89
C GLN A 85 8.43 -6.58 -8.65
N ILE A 86 8.41 -7.18 -7.46
CA ILE A 86 9.34 -8.25 -7.07
C ILE A 86 8.89 -9.61 -7.61
N GLY A 87 7.61 -9.95 -7.41
CA GLY A 87 7.02 -11.24 -7.75
C GLY A 87 6.05 -11.70 -6.67
N GLU A 88 5.22 -12.69 -6.99
CA GLU A 88 4.16 -13.17 -6.09
C GLU A 88 4.69 -13.68 -4.75
N HIS A 89 5.88 -14.27 -4.71
CA HIS A 89 6.49 -14.75 -3.47
C HIS A 89 6.70 -13.62 -2.46
N ALA A 90 6.90 -12.38 -2.91
CA ALA A 90 7.10 -11.23 -2.05
C ALA A 90 5.79 -10.75 -1.39
N PHE A 91 4.65 -11.32 -1.73
CA PHE A 91 3.39 -10.96 -1.07
C PHE A 91 3.41 -11.38 0.41
N LEU A 92 3.88 -12.58 0.72
CA LEU A 92 4.00 -13.06 2.10
C LEU A 92 5.43 -12.99 2.62
N HIS A 93 6.43 -13.07 1.74
CA HIS A 93 7.85 -13.01 2.10
C HIS A 93 8.35 -11.59 1.92
N ASN A 94 8.15 -10.77 2.96
CA ASN A 94 8.41 -9.32 2.89
C ASN A 94 8.65 -8.76 4.28
N ILE A 95 9.02 -7.49 4.32
CA ILE A 95 8.97 -6.67 5.53
C ILE A 95 7.67 -5.90 5.48
N PHE A 96 6.91 -5.96 6.56
CA PHE A 96 5.63 -5.26 6.68
C PHE A 96 5.76 -4.07 7.60
N GLN A 97 5.03 -3.01 7.29
CA GLN A 97 4.99 -1.81 8.12
C GLN A 97 3.57 -1.25 8.19
N SER A 98 3.29 -0.54 9.28
CA SER A 98 1.99 0.05 9.53
C SER A 98 2.00 1.51 9.10
N LEU A 99 1.08 1.92 8.23
CA LEU A 99 1.01 3.28 7.69
C LEU A 99 -0.42 3.81 7.76
N CYS A 100 -0.56 5.12 7.98
CA CYS A 100 -1.82 5.81 7.76
C CYS A 100 -2.09 5.93 6.26
N HIS A 101 -3.30 6.34 5.90
CA HIS A 101 -3.70 6.41 4.49
C HIS A 101 -2.80 7.34 3.68
N GLU A 102 -2.52 8.53 4.16
CA GLU A 102 -1.70 9.52 3.47
C GLU A 102 -0.26 9.05 3.28
N CYS A 103 0.35 8.48 4.31
CA CYS A 103 1.72 7.97 4.23
C CYS A 103 1.82 6.74 3.33
N HIS A 104 0.80 5.89 3.33
CA HIS A 104 0.73 4.75 2.42
C HIS A 104 0.63 5.22 0.96
N SER A 105 -0.18 6.22 0.69
CA SER A 105 -0.31 6.80 -0.66
C SER A 105 0.99 7.44 -1.13
N TYR A 106 1.68 8.15 -0.25
CA TYR A 106 2.99 8.73 -0.55
C TYR A 106 4.02 7.64 -0.86
N LYS A 107 4.10 6.61 -0.03
CA LYS A 107 5.02 5.48 -0.23
C LYS A 107 4.75 4.78 -1.55
N THR A 108 3.48 4.54 -1.89
CA THR A 108 3.09 3.94 -3.17
C THR A 108 3.52 4.81 -4.37
N ALA A 109 3.42 6.13 -4.25
CA ALA A 109 3.90 7.03 -5.30
C ALA A 109 5.42 6.94 -5.48
N GLN A 110 6.17 6.79 -4.40
CA GLN A 110 7.63 6.60 -4.46
C GLN A 110 8.01 5.26 -5.10
N GLU A 111 7.23 4.21 -4.86
CA GLU A 111 7.45 2.91 -5.49
C GLU A 111 7.43 2.97 -7.01
N ARG A 112 6.58 3.81 -7.59
CA ARG A 112 6.52 4.03 -9.03
C ARG A 112 7.80 4.64 -9.60
N LYS A 113 8.57 5.31 -8.76
CA LYS A 113 9.89 5.89 -9.09
C LYS A 113 11.04 4.93 -8.76
N GLY A 114 10.74 3.72 -8.32
CA GLY A 114 11.74 2.73 -7.93
C GLY A 114 12.30 2.94 -6.54
N VAL A 115 11.67 3.77 -5.72
CA VAL A 115 12.11 4.10 -4.35
C VAL A 115 11.21 3.38 -3.36
N PHE A 116 11.79 2.50 -2.54
CA PHE A 116 11.06 1.74 -1.52
C PHE A 116 11.51 2.20 -0.14
N ILE A 117 10.58 2.74 0.64
CA ILE A 117 10.88 3.36 1.93
C ILE A 117 10.44 2.42 3.06
N HIS A 118 11.37 2.14 3.97
CA HIS A 118 11.10 1.42 5.22
C HIS A 118 11.30 2.38 6.39
N TYR A 119 10.25 2.64 7.13
CA TYR A 119 10.26 3.54 8.28
C TYR A 119 10.58 2.76 9.54
N ILE A 120 11.75 2.98 10.14
CA ILE A 120 12.21 2.29 11.35
C ILE A 120 12.63 3.33 12.39
N GLY A 121 11.97 3.32 13.55
CA GLY A 121 12.27 4.28 14.62
C GLY A 121 12.04 5.71 14.16
N ASP A 122 13.10 6.50 14.12
CA ASP A 122 13.09 7.88 13.64
C ASP A 122 13.75 8.03 12.26
N GLU A 123 14.05 6.92 11.60
CA GLU A 123 14.77 6.90 10.33
C GLU A 123 13.92 6.36 9.16
N GLU A 124 14.31 6.78 7.97
CA GLU A 124 13.81 6.22 6.72
C GLU A 124 14.95 5.48 6.03
N LYS A 125 14.76 4.18 5.77
CA LYS A 125 15.70 3.40 4.96
C LYS A 125 15.17 3.32 3.54
N ILE A 126 16.02 3.62 2.57
CA ILE A 126 15.68 3.65 1.15
C ILE A 126 16.25 2.43 0.47
N PHE A 127 15.37 1.67 -0.21
CA PHE A 127 15.73 0.49 -0.97
C PHE A 127 15.32 0.63 -2.43
N SER A 128 15.93 -0.18 -3.27
CA SER A 128 15.54 -0.37 -4.66
C SER A 128 15.16 -1.84 -4.90
N ILE A 129 14.71 -2.16 -6.10
CA ILE A 129 14.33 -3.53 -6.46
C ILE A 129 15.50 -4.51 -6.31
N ALA A 130 16.72 -4.06 -6.54
CA ALA A 130 17.93 -4.90 -6.42
C ALA A 130 18.26 -5.29 -4.98
N ASP A 131 17.70 -4.57 -4.00
CA ASP A 131 18.02 -4.80 -2.58
C ASP A 131 17.22 -5.92 -1.95
N TYR A 132 16.15 -6.39 -2.60
CA TYR A 132 15.18 -7.30 -1.98
C TYR A 132 15.84 -8.59 -1.47
N GLY A 133 16.59 -9.28 -2.30
CA GLY A 133 17.17 -10.58 -1.94
C GLY A 133 18.10 -10.49 -0.73
N TYR A 134 19.04 -9.56 -0.77
CA TYR A 134 19.99 -9.35 0.33
C TYR A 134 19.28 -8.89 1.60
N THR A 135 18.38 -7.91 1.49
CA THR A 135 17.66 -7.36 2.64
C THR A 135 16.82 -8.42 3.33
N MET A 136 16.11 -9.25 2.57
CA MET A 136 15.29 -10.31 3.16
C MET A 136 16.12 -11.37 3.87
N THR A 137 17.28 -11.71 3.32
CA THR A 137 18.22 -12.64 3.99
C THR A 137 18.68 -12.09 5.33
N GLN A 138 19.07 -10.81 5.38
CA GLN A 138 19.50 -10.15 6.61
C GLN A 138 18.35 -10.01 7.61
N TRP A 139 17.17 -9.69 7.15
CA TRP A 139 15.98 -9.55 7.99
C TRP A 139 15.64 -10.86 8.68
N GLN A 140 15.65 -11.97 7.95
CA GLN A 140 15.33 -13.28 8.50
C GLN A 140 16.38 -13.77 9.50
N SER A 141 17.65 -13.40 9.32
CA SER A 141 18.73 -13.75 10.25
C SER A 141 18.74 -12.88 11.51
N GLY A 142 17.88 -11.84 11.58
CA GLY A 142 17.84 -10.92 12.70
C GLY A 142 18.97 -9.89 12.73
N GLN A 143 19.73 -9.77 11.66
CA GLN A 143 20.86 -8.84 11.56
C GLN A 143 20.45 -7.41 11.26
N ILE A 144 19.21 -7.20 10.76
CA ILE A 144 18.63 -5.88 10.53
C ILE A 144 17.44 -5.74 11.48
N VAL A 145 17.49 -4.77 12.32
CA VAL A 145 16.43 -4.45 13.26
C VAL A 145 15.67 -3.22 12.75
#